data_13645ce19f5ff1fc67cd165ded64f441
#
_entry.id   13645ce19f5ff1fc67cd165ded64f441
#
_cell.length_a   1.000
_cell.length_b   1.000
_cell.length_c   1.000
_cell.angle_alpha   90.00
_cell.angle_beta   90.00
_cell.angle_gamma   90.00
#
_symmetry.space_group_name_H-M   'P 1'
#
loop_
_entity.id
_entity.type
_entity.pdbx_description
1 polymer ?
#
loop_
_entity_poly.entity_id
_entity_poly.type
_entity_poly.pdbx_seq_one_letter_code
_entity_poly.pdbx_strand_id
1 'polypeptide(L)'
;MRSATIVLPHPIEACWRAFTDANLLLAWVPGLRRATVISLGGMGLAKEILFEFAQSRTYTLIYSYDLAAHEVRWEPQLGKRDAVLGHARFEAVLGGTRFEYALEQGDGRSEAERALGSLDLLVGAFAGWLAKR
;
A
#
# COMPACT_ATOMS: atom_id res chain seq x y z
N MET A 1 15.69 2.49 4.03
CA MET A 1 14.22 2.51 4.16
C MET A 1 13.70 3.93 4.25
N ARG A 2 12.64 4.23 3.55
CA ARG A 2 11.96 5.51 3.66
C ARG A 2 10.57 5.26 4.22
N SER A 3 10.10 6.14 5.08
CA SER A 3 8.75 6.01 5.64
C SER A 3 8.09 7.37 5.79
N ALA A 4 6.77 7.36 5.83
CA ALA A 4 5.96 8.53 6.14
C ALA A 4 4.86 8.11 7.09
N THR A 5 4.51 8.99 7.99
CA THR A 5 3.52 8.71 9.03
C THR A 5 2.52 9.87 9.09
N ILE A 6 1.25 9.51 9.24
CA ILE A 6 0.17 10.50 9.37
C ILE A 6 -0.87 9.96 10.35
N VAL A 7 -1.57 10.87 11.04
CA VAL A 7 -2.71 10.47 11.88
C VAL A 7 -3.99 10.68 11.09
N LEU A 8 -4.78 9.63 10.98
CA LEU A 8 -6.06 9.63 10.28
C LEU A 8 -7.18 9.77 11.32
N PRO A 9 -8.10 10.74 11.18
CA PRO A 9 -9.20 10.92 12.16
C PRO A 9 -10.32 9.91 11.94
N HIS A 10 -9.98 8.62 11.93
CA HIS A 10 -10.93 7.53 11.69
C HIS A 10 -10.54 6.33 12.56
N PRO A 11 -11.51 5.46 12.91
CA PRO A 11 -11.20 4.25 13.68
C PRO A 11 -10.27 3.32 12.90
N ILE A 12 -9.45 2.57 13.63
CA ILE A 12 -8.46 1.68 13.02
C ILE A 12 -9.08 0.67 12.06
N GLU A 13 -10.25 0.13 12.39
CA GLU A 13 -10.92 -0.84 11.52
C GLU A 13 -11.33 -0.23 10.19
N ALA A 14 -11.78 1.02 10.19
CA ALA A 14 -12.14 1.70 8.96
C ALA A 14 -10.91 1.95 8.09
N CYS A 15 -9.81 2.37 8.70
CA CYS A 15 -8.56 2.60 7.99
C CYS A 15 -8.00 1.31 7.41
N TRP A 16 -8.00 0.25 8.21
CA TRP A 16 -7.51 -1.06 7.80
C TRP A 16 -8.29 -1.63 6.62
N ARG A 17 -9.62 -1.59 6.71
CA ARG A 17 -10.47 -2.09 5.62
C ARG A 17 -10.26 -1.31 4.33
N ALA A 18 -10.17 0.01 4.44
CA ALA A 18 -10.01 0.85 3.26
C ALA A 18 -8.67 0.57 2.57
N PHE A 19 -7.61 0.37 3.35
CA PHE A 19 -6.29 0.14 2.80
C PHE A 19 -6.14 -1.27 2.21
N THR A 20 -6.73 -2.28 2.86
CA THR A 20 -6.56 -3.67 2.45
C THR A 20 -7.55 -4.13 1.39
N ASP A 21 -8.51 -3.30 1.00
CA ASP A 21 -9.46 -3.62 -0.06
C ASP A 21 -8.82 -3.30 -1.41
N ALA A 22 -8.44 -4.34 -2.13
CA ALA A 22 -7.78 -4.19 -3.43
C ALA A 22 -8.64 -3.46 -4.45
N ASN A 23 -9.98 -3.53 -4.33
CA ASN A 23 -10.89 -2.85 -5.23
C ASN A 23 -10.84 -1.32 -5.08
N LEU A 24 -10.29 -0.83 -3.99
CA LEU A 24 -10.21 0.60 -3.72
C LEU A 24 -8.87 1.23 -4.12
N LEU A 25 -7.89 0.42 -4.51
CA LEU A 25 -6.55 0.92 -4.85
C LEU A 25 -6.58 1.95 -5.97
N LEU A 26 -7.40 1.74 -6.99
CA LEU A 26 -7.51 2.69 -8.10
C LEU A 26 -8.00 4.06 -7.65
N ALA A 27 -8.74 4.10 -6.54
CA ALA A 27 -9.33 5.34 -6.09
C ALA A 27 -8.31 6.29 -5.44
N TRP A 28 -7.21 5.75 -4.89
CA TRP A 28 -6.30 6.61 -4.14
C TRP A 28 -4.83 6.52 -4.54
N VAL A 29 -4.38 5.41 -5.15
CA VAL A 29 -2.96 5.27 -5.49
C VAL A 29 -2.63 6.16 -6.69
N PRO A 30 -1.72 7.12 -6.54
CA PRO A 30 -1.39 8.04 -7.64
C PRO A 30 -0.83 7.29 -8.86
N GLY A 31 -1.35 7.61 -10.05
CA GLY A 31 -0.85 7.06 -11.29
C GLY A 31 -1.26 5.64 -11.62
N LEU A 32 -1.98 4.99 -10.72
CA LEU A 32 -2.41 3.60 -10.95
C LEU A 32 -3.56 3.56 -11.95
N ARG A 33 -3.42 2.73 -12.99
CA ARG A 33 -4.45 2.56 -14.01
C ARG A 33 -5.26 1.31 -13.82
N ARG A 34 -4.65 0.25 -13.30
CA ARG A 34 -5.34 -1.02 -13.09
C ARG A 34 -4.67 -1.79 -11.97
N ALA A 35 -5.47 -2.45 -11.16
CA ALA A 35 -5.00 -3.37 -10.15
C ALA A 35 -5.82 -4.66 -10.29
N THR A 36 -5.15 -5.76 -10.62
CA THR A 36 -5.82 -7.04 -10.85
C THR A 36 -5.43 -8.02 -9.76
N VAL A 37 -6.40 -8.51 -9.00
CA VAL A 37 -6.16 -9.53 -7.98
C VAL A 37 -5.96 -10.86 -8.69
N ILE A 38 -4.74 -11.42 -8.54
CA ILE A 38 -4.39 -12.69 -9.17
C ILE A 38 -4.79 -13.85 -8.27
N SER A 39 -4.61 -13.72 -6.96
CA SER A 39 -5.00 -14.75 -6.01
C SER A 39 -5.42 -14.15 -4.69
N LEU A 40 -6.24 -14.89 -3.94
CA LEU A 40 -6.70 -14.51 -2.61
C LEU A 40 -6.05 -15.37 -1.56
N GLY A 41 -5.80 -14.79 -0.40
CA GLY A 41 -5.33 -15.52 0.77
C GLY A 41 -6.50 -16.10 1.57
N GLY A 42 -6.16 -16.74 2.70
CA GLY A 42 -7.14 -17.44 3.52
C GLY A 42 -8.23 -16.60 4.15
N MET A 43 -8.02 -15.28 4.25
CA MET A 43 -9.00 -14.37 4.87
C MET A 43 -9.78 -13.57 3.83
N GLY A 44 -9.73 -13.98 2.57
CA GLY A 44 -10.37 -13.23 1.50
C GLY A 44 -9.63 -11.96 1.09
N LEU A 45 -8.47 -11.71 1.70
CA LEU A 45 -7.63 -10.58 1.33
C LEU A 45 -6.75 -10.95 0.15
N ALA A 46 -6.42 -9.97 -0.69
CA ALA A 46 -5.62 -10.22 -1.87
C ALA A 46 -4.22 -10.68 -1.48
N LYS A 47 -3.75 -11.78 -2.08
CA LYS A 47 -2.41 -12.30 -1.86
C LYS A 47 -1.45 -11.83 -2.94
N GLU A 48 -1.90 -11.85 -4.19
CA GLU A 48 -1.10 -11.36 -5.30
C GLU A 48 -1.90 -10.35 -6.10
N ILE A 49 -1.30 -9.20 -6.37
CA ILE A 49 -1.94 -8.15 -7.15
C ILE A 49 -1.00 -7.69 -8.24
N LEU A 50 -1.50 -7.65 -9.47
CA LEU A 50 -0.80 -7.08 -10.61
C LEU A 50 -1.15 -5.60 -10.71
N PHE A 51 -0.14 -4.75 -10.60
CA PHE A 51 -0.30 -3.31 -10.71
C PHE A 51 0.12 -2.84 -12.10
N GLU A 52 -0.71 -2.00 -12.71
CA GLU A 52 -0.43 -1.39 -14.00
C GLU A 52 -0.53 0.11 -13.86
N PHE A 53 0.60 0.78 -13.97
CA PHE A 53 0.70 2.24 -13.86
C PHE A 53 0.75 2.90 -15.23
N ALA A 54 0.60 4.22 -15.22
CA ALA A 54 0.82 5.02 -16.40
C ALA A 54 2.23 4.77 -16.94
N GLN A 55 2.45 4.99 -18.24
CA GLN A 55 3.74 4.76 -18.90
C GLN A 55 4.10 3.29 -18.99
N SER A 56 3.11 2.41 -18.98
CA SER A 56 3.27 0.97 -19.19
C SER A 56 4.12 0.28 -18.12
N ARG A 57 4.27 0.87 -16.95
CA ARG A 57 4.98 0.22 -15.85
C ARG A 57 4.05 -0.77 -15.16
N THR A 58 4.49 -2.02 -15.10
CA THR A 58 3.70 -3.08 -14.47
C THR A 58 4.58 -3.92 -13.54
N TYR A 59 3.99 -4.39 -12.45
CA TYR A 59 4.63 -5.37 -11.58
C TYR A 59 3.60 -6.07 -10.70
N THR A 60 3.98 -7.22 -10.19
CA THR A 60 3.13 -8.01 -9.29
C THR A 60 3.74 -7.97 -7.89
N LEU A 61 2.91 -7.70 -6.91
CA LEU A 61 3.30 -7.72 -5.51
C LEU A 61 2.61 -8.87 -4.79
N ILE A 62 3.34 -9.50 -3.88
CA ILE A 62 2.83 -10.56 -3.01
C ILE A 62 2.63 -9.95 -1.64
N TYR A 63 1.41 -10.08 -1.10
CA TYR A 63 1.01 -9.48 0.15
C TYR A 63 0.94 -10.50 1.26
N SER A 64 1.36 -10.10 2.46
CA SER A 64 1.14 -10.85 3.68
C SER A 64 0.56 -9.91 4.74
N TYR A 65 -0.30 -10.45 5.61
CA TYR A 65 -1.07 -9.65 6.55
C TYR A 65 -0.90 -10.19 7.97
N ASP A 66 -0.70 -9.28 8.92
CA ASP A 66 -0.73 -9.59 10.34
C ASP A 66 -1.94 -8.86 10.92
N LEU A 67 -3.05 -9.58 11.10
CA LEU A 67 -4.30 -8.97 11.53
C LEU A 67 -4.22 -8.45 12.97
N ALA A 68 -3.46 -9.12 13.82
CA ALA A 68 -3.33 -8.69 15.22
C ALA A 68 -2.57 -7.39 15.33
N ALA A 69 -1.55 -7.20 14.50
CA ALA A 69 -0.72 -6.00 14.51
C ALA A 69 -1.23 -4.92 13.57
N HIS A 70 -2.26 -5.19 12.76
CA HIS A 70 -2.73 -4.31 11.70
C HIS A 70 -1.59 -3.87 10.80
N GLU A 71 -0.80 -4.86 10.35
CA GLU A 71 0.33 -4.62 9.47
C GLU A 71 0.15 -5.41 8.19
N VAL A 72 0.45 -4.77 7.07
CA VAL A 72 0.49 -5.44 5.77
C VAL A 72 1.87 -5.24 5.18
N ARG A 73 2.43 -6.30 4.62
CA ARG A 73 3.73 -6.29 3.96
C ARG A 73 3.55 -6.71 2.52
N TRP A 74 4.36 -6.15 1.64
CA TRP A 74 4.35 -6.55 0.24
C TRP A 74 5.78 -6.66 -0.26
N GLU A 75 5.97 -7.58 -1.21
CA GLU A 75 7.27 -7.81 -1.81
C GLU A 75 7.09 -8.14 -3.28
N PRO A 76 8.14 -7.93 -4.10
CA PRO A 76 8.08 -8.30 -5.51
C PRO A 76 7.90 -9.80 -5.68
N GLN A 77 7.26 -10.19 -6.77
CA GLN A 77 7.21 -11.58 -7.17
C GLN A 77 8.63 -12.13 -7.30
N LEU A 78 8.83 -13.37 -6.90
CA LEU A 78 10.16 -14.00 -6.89
C LEU A 78 10.86 -13.83 -8.24
N GLY A 79 12.10 -13.41 -8.20
CA GLY A 79 12.91 -13.19 -9.39
C GLY A 79 12.75 -11.83 -10.04
N LYS A 80 11.82 -11.01 -9.55
CA LYS A 80 11.60 -9.66 -10.06
C LYS A 80 12.24 -8.65 -9.11
N ARG A 81 12.97 -7.69 -9.66
CA ARG A 81 13.67 -6.69 -8.86
C ARG A 81 13.11 -5.29 -8.99
N ASP A 82 12.44 -4.99 -10.10
CA ASP A 82 11.91 -3.66 -10.34
C ASP A 82 10.48 -3.57 -9.85
N ALA A 83 10.32 -3.61 -8.54
CA ALA A 83 9.03 -3.43 -7.90
C ALA A 83 9.28 -2.82 -6.53
N VAL A 84 8.20 -2.52 -5.81
CA VAL A 84 8.30 -1.90 -4.49
C VAL A 84 8.23 -2.98 -3.42
N LEU A 85 9.10 -2.86 -2.41
CA LEU A 85 9.11 -3.72 -1.24
C LEU A 85 8.80 -2.82 -0.05
N GLY A 86 7.81 -3.17 0.75
CA GLY A 86 7.47 -2.29 1.86
C GLY A 86 6.44 -2.85 2.80
N HIS A 87 5.94 -1.98 3.66
CA HIS A 87 4.88 -2.34 4.59
C HIS A 87 4.06 -1.11 4.97
N ALA A 88 2.87 -1.38 5.48
CA ALA A 88 2.00 -0.37 6.07
C ALA A 88 1.55 -0.89 7.43
N ARG A 89 1.49 0.00 8.40
CA ARG A 89 1.11 -0.35 9.76
C ARG A 89 0.10 0.67 10.29
N PHE A 90 -0.89 0.17 11.00
CA PHE A 90 -1.93 0.98 11.60
C PHE A 90 -1.94 0.77 13.11
N GLU A 91 -2.01 1.87 13.86
CA GLU A 91 -2.02 1.81 15.31
C GLU A 91 -3.08 2.78 15.84
N ALA A 92 -3.97 2.29 16.69
CA ALA A 92 -4.97 3.15 17.31
C ALA A 92 -4.27 4.13 18.25
N VAL A 93 -4.56 5.41 18.08
CA VAL A 93 -4.01 6.48 18.91
C VAL A 93 -5.12 7.42 19.34
N LEU A 94 -4.80 8.32 20.27
CA LEU A 94 -5.76 9.34 20.65
C LEU A 94 -6.07 10.22 19.43
N GLY A 95 -7.34 10.34 19.10
CA GLY A 95 -7.77 11.13 17.95
C GLY A 95 -7.90 10.37 16.66
N GLY A 96 -7.62 9.05 16.64
CA GLY A 96 -7.79 8.28 15.43
C GLY A 96 -6.81 7.12 15.27
N THR A 97 -6.15 7.07 14.13
CA THR A 97 -5.24 5.99 13.77
C THR A 97 -3.95 6.57 13.22
N ARG A 98 -2.83 6.10 13.75
CA ARG A 98 -1.53 6.41 13.16
C ARG A 98 -1.28 5.44 12.02
N PHE A 99 -1.04 5.97 10.85
CA PHE A 99 -0.78 5.22 9.63
C PHE A 99 0.67 5.45 9.23
N GLU A 100 1.45 4.38 9.14
CA GLU A 100 2.82 4.41 8.67
C GLU A 100 2.91 3.65 7.36
N TYR A 101 3.54 4.27 6.37
CA TYR A 101 3.79 3.66 5.07
C TYR A 101 5.30 3.69 4.84
N ALA A 102 5.91 2.54 4.62
CA ALA A 102 7.36 2.45 4.45
C ALA A 102 7.70 1.67 3.19
N LEU A 103 8.72 2.13 2.49
CA LEU A 103 9.28 1.43 1.33
C LEU A 103 10.75 1.11 1.60
N GLU A 104 11.10 -0.14 1.40
CA GLU A 104 12.48 -0.59 1.42
C GLU A 104 12.98 -0.57 -0.02
N GLN A 105 14.04 0.19 -0.26
CA GLN A 105 14.52 0.39 -1.61
C GLN A 105 15.35 -0.78 -2.15
N GLY A 106 15.39 -1.92 -1.45
CA GLY A 106 16.23 -3.01 -1.85
C GLY A 106 17.68 -2.55 -1.97
N ASP A 107 18.17 -2.43 -3.17
CA ASP A 107 19.48 -1.84 -3.41
C ASP A 107 19.43 -0.31 -3.53
N GLY A 108 18.28 0.28 -3.22
CA GLY A 108 18.10 1.72 -3.20
C GLY A 108 17.82 2.35 -4.55
N ARG A 109 17.60 1.56 -5.58
CA ARG A 109 17.56 2.05 -6.94
C ARG A 109 16.37 1.62 -7.76
N SER A 110 15.34 1.04 -7.16
CA SER A 110 14.16 0.60 -7.90
C SER A 110 13.49 1.75 -8.65
N GLU A 111 13.30 1.59 -9.94
CA GLU A 111 12.57 2.59 -10.74
C GLU A 111 11.10 2.62 -10.34
N ALA A 112 10.54 1.48 -9.94
CA ALA A 112 9.15 1.42 -9.49
C ALA A 112 8.95 2.27 -8.24
N GLU A 113 9.89 2.22 -7.29
CA GLU A 113 9.81 3.04 -6.09
C GLU A 113 9.95 4.53 -6.43
N ARG A 114 10.85 4.88 -7.34
CA ARG A 114 11.01 6.27 -7.76
C ARG A 114 9.78 6.79 -8.49
N ALA A 115 9.11 5.92 -9.24
CA ALA A 115 7.91 6.30 -9.99
C ALA A 115 6.73 6.62 -9.07
N LEU A 116 6.70 6.06 -7.85
CA LEU A 116 5.66 6.40 -6.88
C LEU A 116 5.80 7.82 -6.33
N GLY A 117 6.98 8.41 -6.46
CA GLY A 117 7.22 9.76 -5.99
C GLY A 117 7.42 9.84 -4.49
N SER A 118 6.96 10.92 -3.88
CA SER A 118 7.11 11.17 -2.46
C SER A 118 6.18 10.28 -1.63
N LEU A 119 6.70 9.71 -0.54
CA LEU A 119 5.86 8.96 0.39
C LEU A 119 4.84 9.87 1.08
N ASP A 120 5.18 11.14 1.28
CA ASP A 120 4.23 12.09 1.85
C ASP A 120 3.04 12.30 0.92
N LEU A 121 3.27 12.29 -0.38
CA LEU A 121 2.17 12.37 -1.35
C LEU A 121 1.31 11.10 -1.31
N LEU A 122 1.93 9.93 -1.14
CA LEU A 122 1.18 8.68 -1.05
C LEU A 122 0.27 8.65 0.17
N VAL A 123 0.81 8.95 1.35
CA VAL A 123 -0.01 8.93 2.56
C VAL A 123 -1.04 10.05 2.53
N GLY A 124 -0.70 11.20 1.95
CA GLY A 124 -1.64 12.30 1.77
C GLY A 124 -2.77 11.95 0.82
N ALA A 125 -2.48 11.21 -0.25
CA ALA A 125 -3.50 10.75 -1.19
C ALA A 125 -4.48 9.80 -0.52
N PHE A 126 -3.97 8.86 0.27
CA PHE A 126 -4.83 7.95 1.02
C PHE A 126 -5.69 8.71 2.04
N ALA A 127 -5.08 9.59 2.81
CA ALA A 127 -5.79 10.37 3.82
C ALA A 127 -6.87 11.26 3.21
N GLY A 128 -6.56 11.95 2.11
CA GLY A 128 -7.50 12.82 1.44
C GLY A 128 -8.67 12.08 0.83
N TRP A 129 -8.38 10.93 0.22
CA TRP A 129 -9.43 10.07 -0.33
C TRP A 129 -10.34 9.51 0.78
N LEU A 130 -9.72 9.04 1.87
CA LEU A 130 -10.47 8.47 2.99
C LEU A 130 -11.39 9.50 3.63
N ALA A 131 -10.97 10.76 3.71
CA ALA A 131 -11.78 11.84 4.27
C ALA A 131 -13.03 12.14 3.45
N LYS A 132 -13.04 11.75 2.18
CA LYS A 132 -14.17 12.04 1.28
C LYS A 132 -15.15 10.87 1.16
N ARG A 133 -14.88 9.77 1.80
CA ARG A 133 -15.73 8.58 1.73
C ARG A 133 -16.99 8.73 2.57
#